data_fe8f3a7a3df581e69100563f914413ca
#
_entry.id   fe8f3a7a3df581e69100563f914413ca
#
_cell.length_a   1.000
_cell.length_b   1.000
_cell.length_c   1.000
_cell.angle_alpha   90.00
_cell.angle_beta   90.00
_cell.angle_gamma   90.00
#
_symmetry.space_group_name_H-M   'P 1'
#
loop_
_entity.id
_entity.type
_entity.pdbx_description
1 polymer ?
#
loop_
_entity_poly.entity_id
_entity_poly.type
_entity_poly.pdbx_seq_one_letter_code
_entity_poly.pdbx_strand_id
1 'polypeptide(L)'
;QNISGGMQRRLSLAATLVHQPDLIFLDEPTASIDPVLRRKFWDYFEELRRQGVTLFVTTQYVTEAAYCDLVGVMSNGKLLLVDTPDGLRHAAYGGDVINVTTEKPVDYLQIQDLNRQPYVVRNVEITGEKSYRIVVKDASADIPALIDWGQRNDVKTDTVDQYLPAFDDVFVSLIRREEGARNGGENE
;
A
#
# COMPACT_ATOMS: atom_id res chain seq x y z
N GLN A 1 10.23 1.14 41.79
CA GLN A 1 9.04 0.59 41.09
C GLN A 1 9.42 0.41 39.63
N ASN A 2 9.30 -0.81 39.12
CA ASN A 2 9.54 -1.06 37.70
C ASN A 2 8.32 -0.56 36.90
N ILE A 3 8.54 0.40 36.02
CA ILE A 3 7.51 0.88 35.08
C ILE A 3 7.39 -0.12 33.92
N SER A 4 6.18 -0.29 33.37
CA SER A 4 5.97 -1.18 32.22
C SER A 4 6.70 -0.67 30.96
N GLY A 5 7.01 -1.56 30.01
CA GLY A 5 7.66 -1.17 28.76
C GLY A 5 6.90 -0.07 27.98
N GLY A 6 5.57 -0.13 27.97
CA GLY A 6 4.76 0.92 27.37
C GLY A 6 4.81 2.27 28.13
N MET A 7 4.99 2.24 29.45
CA MET A 7 5.23 3.45 30.23
C MET A 7 6.62 4.04 29.98
N GLN A 8 7.65 3.17 29.84
CA GLN A 8 9.00 3.61 29.50
C GLN A 8 9.03 4.30 28.13
N ARG A 9 8.36 3.73 27.10
CA ARG A 9 8.28 4.33 25.78
C ARG A 9 7.57 5.68 25.79
N ARG A 10 6.45 5.79 26.50
CA ARG A 10 5.75 7.09 26.67
C ARG A 10 6.61 8.13 27.38
N LEU A 11 7.34 7.72 28.41
CA LEU A 11 8.26 8.62 29.12
C LEU A 11 9.40 9.07 28.21
N SER A 12 10.00 8.15 27.43
CA SER A 12 11.06 8.48 26.46
C SER A 12 10.57 9.48 25.42
N LEU A 13 9.39 9.25 24.82
CA LEU A 13 8.80 10.18 23.87
C LEU A 13 8.51 11.55 24.51
N ALA A 14 7.92 11.57 25.72
CA ALA A 14 7.67 12.83 26.43
C ALA A 14 8.97 13.60 26.71
N ALA A 15 10.05 12.90 27.10
CA ALA A 15 11.35 13.52 27.30
C ALA A 15 11.94 14.13 26.02
N THR A 16 11.76 13.46 24.87
CA THR A 16 12.20 13.97 23.56
C THR A 16 11.47 15.24 23.16
N LEU A 17 10.23 15.43 23.60
CA LEU A 17 9.38 16.57 23.24
C LEU A 17 9.55 17.81 24.14
N VAL A 18 10.21 17.67 25.28
CA VAL A 18 10.36 18.78 26.27
C VAL A 18 10.97 20.04 25.66
N HIS A 19 11.89 19.88 24.72
CA HIS A 19 12.61 21.00 24.08
C HIS A 19 12.02 21.45 22.73
N GLN A 20 10.80 20.96 22.40
CA GLN A 20 10.02 21.34 21.20
C GLN A 20 10.86 21.24 19.90
N PRO A 21 11.36 20.04 19.54
CA PRO A 21 12.21 19.88 18.36
C PRO A 21 11.40 19.99 17.08
N ASP A 22 12.02 20.52 16.00
CA ASP A 22 11.44 20.51 14.65
C ASP A 22 11.55 19.14 13.96
N LEU A 23 12.51 18.29 14.41
CA LEU A 23 12.77 16.96 13.85
C LEU A 23 13.00 15.94 14.97
N ILE A 24 12.31 14.79 14.87
CA ILE A 24 12.41 13.69 15.82
C ILE A 24 12.74 12.40 15.07
N PHE A 25 13.76 11.67 15.56
CA PHE A 25 14.06 10.31 15.13
C PHE A 25 13.49 9.31 16.13
N LEU A 26 12.70 8.37 15.63
CA LEU A 26 12.03 7.34 16.41
C LEU A 26 12.41 5.96 15.86
N ASP A 27 13.17 5.20 16.63
CA ASP A 27 13.56 3.84 16.26
C ASP A 27 12.62 2.84 16.91
N GLU A 28 11.84 2.11 16.07
CA GLU A 28 10.85 1.12 16.47
C GLU A 28 9.92 1.61 17.63
N PRO A 29 9.31 2.80 17.54
CA PRO A 29 8.62 3.42 18.68
C PRO A 29 7.40 2.63 19.14
N THR A 30 6.83 1.80 18.28
CA THR A 30 5.60 1.03 18.52
C THR A 30 5.85 -0.47 18.72
N ALA A 31 7.13 -0.90 18.74
CA ALA A 31 7.47 -2.29 18.94
C ALA A 31 7.03 -2.77 20.33
N SER A 32 6.47 -3.99 20.37
CA SER A 32 6.05 -4.67 21.62
C SER A 32 4.96 -3.95 22.41
N ILE A 33 4.19 -3.06 21.79
CA ILE A 33 2.99 -2.47 22.40
C ILE A 33 1.73 -3.05 21.75
N ASP A 34 0.64 -3.05 22.54
CA ASP A 34 -0.65 -3.58 22.04
C ASP A 34 -1.22 -2.70 20.90
N PRO A 35 -2.09 -3.26 20.06
CA PRO A 35 -2.64 -2.55 18.90
C PRO A 35 -3.41 -1.27 19.25
N VAL A 36 -4.11 -1.24 20.40
CA VAL A 36 -4.88 -0.06 20.82
C VAL A 36 -3.94 1.07 21.21
N LEU A 37 -2.89 0.77 21.97
CA LEU A 37 -1.88 1.76 22.33
C LEU A 37 -1.06 2.21 21.12
N ARG A 38 -0.73 1.29 20.20
CA ARG A 38 -0.07 1.61 18.93
C ARG A 38 -0.84 2.65 18.14
N ARG A 39 -2.16 2.48 17.99
CA ARG A 39 -3.01 3.45 17.31
C ARG A 39 -2.93 4.83 17.96
N LYS A 40 -2.98 4.91 19.29
CA LYS A 40 -2.83 6.18 20.01
C LYS A 40 -1.48 6.86 19.80
N PHE A 41 -0.39 6.09 19.62
CA PHE A 41 0.91 6.66 19.26
C PHE A 41 0.86 7.31 17.87
N TRP A 42 0.26 6.63 16.89
CA TRP A 42 0.12 7.17 15.53
C TRP A 42 -0.80 8.39 15.48
N ASP A 43 -1.91 8.38 16.21
CA ASP A 43 -2.78 9.57 16.35
C ASP A 43 -2.01 10.76 16.94
N TYR A 44 -1.11 10.49 17.89
CA TYR A 44 -0.26 11.53 18.48
C TYR A 44 0.85 12.00 17.52
N PHE A 45 1.45 11.11 16.76
CA PHE A 45 2.44 11.48 15.73
C PHE A 45 1.80 12.35 14.64
N GLU A 46 0.57 12.04 14.25
CA GLU A 46 -0.18 12.87 13.30
C GLU A 46 -0.44 14.28 13.88
N GLU A 47 -0.73 14.41 15.14
CA GLU A 47 -0.91 15.71 15.79
C GLU A 47 0.41 16.51 15.80
N LEU A 48 1.54 15.90 16.12
CA LEU A 48 2.86 16.54 16.04
C LEU A 48 3.17 17.00 14.63
N ARG A 49 2.87 16.17 13.63
CA ARG A 49 3.01 16.53 12.21
C ARG A 49 2.19 17.76 11.84
N ARG A 50 0.94 17.83 12.28
CA ARG A 50 0.07 19.02 12.06
C ARG A 50 0.63 20.28 12.69
N GLN A 51 1.39 20.14 13.76
CA GLN A 51 2.09 21.26 14.44
C GLN A 51 3.40 21.63 13.71
N GLY A 52 3.76 20.95 12.62
CA GLY A 52 4.95 21.24 11.83
C GLY A 52 6.20 20.43 12.21
N VAL A 53 6.08 19.46 13.12
CA VAL A 53 7.20 18.60 13.52
C VAL A 53 7.43 17.53 12.45
N THR A 54 8.67 17.36 12.03
CA THR A 54 9.08 16.26 11.14
C THR A 54 9.41 15.02 11.98
N LEU A 55 8.82 13.88 11.63
CA LEU A 55 9.04 12.60 12.29
C LEU A 55 9.73 11.64 11.33
N PHE A 56 10.92 11.16 11.71
CA PHE A 56 11.61 10.08 11.01
C PHE A 56 11.46 8.80 11.83
N VAL A 57 10.66 7.86 11.33
CA VAL A 57 10.28 6.64 12.07
C VAL A 57 10.85 5.42 11.37
N THR A 58 11.56 4.56 12.09
CA THR A 58 11.85 3.20 11.63
C THR A 58 10.85 2.23 12.24
N THR A 59 10.38 1.25 11.47
CA THR A 59 9.48 0.21 11.95
C THR A 59 9.60 -1.06 11.11
N GLN A 60 9.38 -2.21 11.73
CA GLN A 60 9.20 -3.50 11.06
C GLN A 60 7.71 -3.80 10.75
N TYR A 61 6.78 -2.98 11.26
CA TYR A 61 5.35 -3.15 11.00
C TYR A 61 4.96 -2.45 9.71
N VAL A 62 4.97 -3.17 8.60
CA VAL A 62 4.70 -2.62 7.25
C VAL A 62 3.33 -1.92 7.15
N THR A 63 2.35 -2.32 7.97
CA THR A 63 1.03 -1.70 8.02
C THR A 63 1.06 -0.25 8.52
N GLU A 64 2.12 0.15 9.23
CA GLU A 64 2.30 1.52 9.72
C GLU A 64 2.66 2.50 8.59
N ALA A 65 3.08 2.00 7.44
CA ALA A 65 3.29 2.80 6.22
C ALA A 65 2.06 3.64 5.84
N ALA A 66 0.86 3.15 6.15
CA ALA A 66 -0.39 3.87 5.87
C ALA A 66 -0.53 5.23 6.60
N TYR A 67 0.25 5.44 7.66
CA TYR A 67 0.19 6.67 8.46
C TYR A 67 1.24 7.71 8.07
N CYS A 68 2.14 7.37 7.14
CA CYS A 68 3.26 8.21 6.76
C CYS A 68 2.96 9.02 5.48
N ASP A 69 3.60 10.17 5.32
CA ASP A 69 3.56 10.95 4.08
C ASP A 69 4.49 10.35 3.02
N LEU A 70 5.67 9.87 3.47
CA LEU A 70 6.66 9.17 2.65
C LEU A 70 7.14 7.91 3.37
N VAL A 71 7.40 6.87 2.60
CA VAL A 71 7.85 5.58 3.11
C VAL A 71 9.06 5.10 2.31
N GLY A 72 10.15 4.82 3.02
CA GLY A 72 11.32 4.16 2.46
C GLY A 72 11.25 2.66 2.70
N VAL A 73 11.25 1.86 1.64
CA VAL A 73 11.29 0.39 1.74
C VAL A 73 12.74 -0.07 1.69
N MET A 74 13.18 -0.77 2.75
CA MET A 74 14.53 -1.30 2.85
C MET A 74 14.53 -2.84 2.85
N SER A 75 15.47 -3.44 2.16
CA SER A 75 15.72 -4.88 2.20
C SER A 75 17.21 -5.17 2.01
N ASN A 76 17.73 -6.11 2.82
CA ASN A 76 19.13 -6.54 2.74
C ASN A 76 20.14 -5.38 2.76
N GLY A 77 19.90 -4.35 3.60
CA GLY A 77 20.75 -3.18 3.74
C GLY A 77 20.68 -2.18 2.58
N LYS A 78 19.73 -2.35 1.64
CA LYS A 78 19.51 -1.45 0.50
C LYS A 78 18.17 -0.75 0.61
N LEU A 79 18.14 0.52 0.28
CA LEU A 79 16.92 1.29 0.06
C LEU A 79 16.40 0.96 -1.34
N LEU A 80 15.24 0.31 -1.42
CA LEU A 80 14.67 -0.14 -2.69
C LEU A 80 13.87 0.96 -3.38
N LEU A 81 13.04 1.66 -2.61
CA LEU A 81 12.14 2.68 -3.12
C LEU A 81 11.78 3.66 -2.00
N VAL A 82 11.57 4.92 -2.35
CA VAL A 82 10.95 5.94 -1.47
C VAL A 82 9.79 6.55 -2.22
N ASP A 83 8.59 6.45 -1.65
CA ASP A 83 7.39 7.02 -2.27
C ASP A 83 6.31 7.27 -1.22
N THR A 84 5.20 7.88 -1.64
CA THR A 84 3.97 7.93 -0.84
C THR A 84 3.39 6.53 -0.65
N PRO A 85 2.54 6.31 0.37
CA PRO A 85 1.85 5.03 0.53
C PRO A 85 1.13 4.54 -0.75
N ASP A 86 0.47 5.44 -1.47
CA ASP A 86 -0.22 5.11 -2.73
C ASP A 86 0.78 4.85 -3.87
N GLY A 87 1.86 5.62 -3.95
CA GLY A 87 2.95 5.39 -4.89
C GLY A 87 3.59 4.00 -4.71
N LEU A 88 3.76 3.55 -3.46
CA LEU A 88 4.24 2.18 -3.17
C LEU A 88 3.27 1.11 -3.67
N ARG A 89 1.94 1.30 -3.47
CA ARG A 89 0.92 0.38 -4.01
C ARG A 89 0.98 0.32 -5.52
N HIS A 90 1.01 1.48 -6.15
CA HIS A 90 1.12 1.60 -7.61
C HIS A 90 2.40 0.91 -8.12
N ALA A 91 3.55 1.17 -7.51
CA ALA A 91 4.82 0.54 -7.87
C ALA A 91 4.79 -0.99 -7.70
N ALA A 92 4.20 -1.51 -6.60
CA ALA A 92 4.13 -2.94 -6.31
C ALA A 92 3.33 -3.72 -7.36
N TYR A 93 2.24 -3.15 -7.85
CA TYR A 93 1.34 -3.80 -8.81
C TYR A 93 1.61 -3.36 -10.26
N GLY A 94 2.32 -2.27 -10.47
CA GLY A 94 2.59 -1.66 -11.78
C GLY A 94 1.42 -0.83 -12.30
N GLY A 95 0.49 -0.46 -11.42
CA GLY A 95 -0.72 0.29 -11.70
C GLY A 95 -1.67 0.23 -10.52
N ASP A 96 -2.84 0.82 -10.68
CA ASP A 96 -3.91 0.79 -9.70
C ASP A 96 -4.72 -0.50 -9.81
N VAL A 97 -5.20 -1.00 -8.69
CA VAL A 97 -6.00 -2.23 -8.63
C VAL A 97 -7.48 -1.89 -8.52
N ILE A 98 -8.30 -2.48 -9.37
CA ILE A 98 -9.76 -2.32 -9.38
C ILE A 98 -10.41 -3.68 -9.11
N ASN A 99 -11.37 -3.74 -8.20
CA ASN A 99 -12.29 -4.87 -8.06
C ASN A 99 -13.56 -4.56 -8.86
N VAL A 100 -14.00 -5.54 -9.63
CA VAL A 100 -15.21 -5.47 -10.46
C VAL A 100 -16.10 -6.64 -10.11
N THR A 101 -17.38 -6.38 -9.89
CA THR A 101 -18.41 -7.42 -9.86
C THR A 101 -19.41 -7.22 -11.00
N THR A 102 -19.95 -8.32 -11.52
CA THR A 102 -20.84 -8.31 -12.68
C THR A 102 -22.14 -9.04 -12.39
N GLU A 103 -23.23 -8.70 -13.09
CA GLU A 103 -24.53 -9.39 -12.95
C GLU A 103 -24.44 -10.88 -13.34
N LYS A 104 -23.61 -11.18 -14.35
CA LYS A 104 -23.38 -12.55 -14.86
C LYS A 104 -21.88 -12.80 -14.98
N PRO A 105 -21.42 -14.06 -14.91
CA PRO A 105 -20.04 -14.40 -15.20
C PRO A 105 -19.60 -13.88 -16.57
N VAL A 106 -18.41 -13.28 -16.63
CA VAL A 106 -17.77 -12.83 -17.87
C VAL A 106 -17.18 -14.04 -18.57
N ASP A 107 -17.45 -14.22 -19.87
CA ASP A 107 -16.93 -15.35 -20.61
C ASP A 107 -15.43 -15.20 -20.96
N TYR A 108 -14.83 -16.30 -21.40
CA TYR A 108 -13.41 -16.35 -21.70
C TYR A 108 -12.99 -15.39 -22.82
N LEU A 109 -13.82 -15.20 -23.85
CA LEU A 109 -13.51 -14.31 -24.99
C LEU A 109 -13.59 -12.85 -24.55
N GLN A 110 -14.58 -12.51 -23.73
CA GLN A 110 -14.71 -11.18 -23.14
C GLN A 110 -13.51 -10.85 -22.22
N ILE A 111 -13.05 -11.81 -21.40
CA ILE A 111 -11.84 -11.62 -20.57
C ILE A 111 -10.61 -11.43 -21.47
N GLN A 112 -10.48 -12.18 -22.55
CA GLN A 112 -9.37 -12.01 -23.49
C GLN A 112 -9.39 -10.64 -24.17
N ASP A 113 -10.57 -10.15 -24.55
CA ASP A 113 -10.72 -8.83 -25.13
C ASP A 113 -10.39 -7.73 -24.11
N LEU A 114 -10.86 -7.89 -22.85
CA LEU A 114 -10.54 -6.97 -21.77
C LEU A 114 -9.02 -6.91 -21.51
N ASN A 115 -8.34 -8.04 -21.50
CA ASN A 115 -6.87 -8.10 -21.35
C ASN A 115 -6.10 -7.34 -22.44
N ARG A 116 -6.69 -7.11 -23.60
CA ARG A 116 -6.08 -6.37 -24.71
C ARG A 116 -6.33 -4.86 -24.65
N GLN A 117 -7.14 -4.41 -23.72
CA GLN A 117 -7.44 -2.98 -23.60
C GLN A 117 -6.19 -2.20 -23.19
N PRO A 118 -5.94 -1.01 -23.76
CA PRO A 118 -4.68 -0.27 -23.58
C PRO A 118 -4.46 0.24 -22.15
N TYR A 119 -5.50 0.27 -21.35
CA TYR A 119 -5.45 0.67 -19.95
C TYR A 119 -5.20 -0.50 -18.99
N VAL A 120 -5.38 -1.74 -19.42
CA VAL A 120 -5.13 -2.94 -18.61
C VAL A 120 -3.64 -3.26 -18.63
N VAL A 121 -3.04 -3.35 -17.43
CA VAL A 121 -1.58 -3.55 -17.24
C VAL A 121 -1.21 -5.02 -17.14
N ARG A 122 -2.10 -5.81 -16.53
CA ARG A 122 -1.89 -7.27 -16.32
C ARG A 122 -3.16 -8.02 -16.63
N ASN A 123 -3.01 -9.34 -16.88
CA ASN A 123 -4.16 -10.20 -17.07
C ASN A 123 -5.16 -10.09 -15.92
N VAL A 124 -6.44 -10.04 -16.28
CA VAL A 124 -7.55 -10.03 -15.33
C VAL A 124 -7.49 -11.26 -14.45
N GLU A 125 -7.54 -11.06 -13.14
CA GLU A 125 -7.61 -12.11 -12.13
C GLU A 125 -9.06 -12.40 -11.81
N ILE A 126 -9.47 -13.66 -11.90
CA ILE A 126 -10.81 -14.12 -11.50
C ILE A 126 -10.76 -14.42 -10.00
N THR A 127 -11.42 -13.61 -9.19
CA THR A 127 -11.44 -13.74 -7.73
C THR A 127 -12.69 -14.45 -7.20
N GLY A 128 -13.68 -14.66 -8.08
CA GLY A 128 -14.92 -15.35 -7.78
C GLY A 128 -15.74 -15.58 -9.04
N GLU A 129 -16.90 -16.21 -8.93
CA GLU A 129 -17.75 -16.55 -10.08
C GLU A 129 -18.13 -15.30 -10.92
N LYS A 130 -18.34 -14.16 -10.26
CA LYS A 130 -18.74 -12.89 -10.87
C LYS A 130 -17.84 -11.74 -10.42
N SER A 131 -16.67 -12.05 -9.89
CA SER A 131 -15.76 -11.08 -9.29
C SER A 131 -14.39 -11.14 -9.95
N TYR A 132 -13.87 -9.98 -10.30
CA TYR A 132 -12.65 -9.84 -11.04
C TYR A 132 -11.78 -8.77 -10.41
N ARG A 133 -10.48 -8.97 -10.50
CA ARG A 133 -9.48 -7.96 -10.14
C ARG A 133 -8.68 -7.59 -11.37
N ILE A 134 -8.58 -6.29 -11.62
CA ILE A 134 -7.95 -5.74 -12.81
C ILE A 134 -6.88 -4.73 -12.36
N VAL A 135 -5.70 -4.82 -12.92
CA VAL A 135 -4.67 -3.79 -12.74
C VAL A 135 -4.72 -2.86 -13.95
N VAL A 136 -4.96 -1.58 -13.68
CA VAL A 136 -5.07 -0.51 -14.67
C VAL A 136 -3.99 0.54 -14.46
N LYS A 137 -3.75 1.38 -15.46
CA LYS A 137 -2.71 2.42 -15.36
C LYS A 137 -3.08 3.49 -14.31
N ASP A 138 -4.31 3.96 -14.33
CA ASP A 138 -4.86 5.00 -13.45
C ASP A 138 -6.34 4.71 -13.22
N ALA A 139 -6.71 4.38 -11.98
CA ALA A 139 -8.10 4.03 -11.65
C ALA A 139 -9.08 5.16 -11.97
N SER A 140 -8.69 6.42 -11.73
CA SER A 140 -9.57 7.57 -11.94
C SER A 140 -9.90 7.78 -13.41
N ALA A 141 -8.93 7.57 -14.29
CA ALA A 141 -9.09 7.72 -15.74
C ALA A 141 -9.70 6.48 -16.39
N ASP A 142 -9.36 5.28 -15.89
CA ASP A 142 -9.62 4.02 -16.58
C ASP A 142 -10.93 3.35 -16.15
N ILE A 143 -11.50 3.65 -14.95
CA ILE A 143 -12.81 3.13 -14.54
C ILE A 143 -13.92 3.52 -15.54
N PRO A 144 -14.05 4.76 -16.02
CA PRO A 144 -15.03 5.08 -17.05
C PRO A 144 -14.83 4.27 -18.34
N ALA A 145 -13.59 4.09 -18.78
CA ALA A 145 -13.28 3.30 -19.98
C ALA A 145 -13.62 1.80 -19.80
N LEU A 146 -13.45 1.27 -18.60
CA LEU A 146 -13.83 -0.10 -18.25
C LEU A 146 -15.37 -0.27 -18.28
N ILE A 147 -16.11 0.69 -17.74
CA ILE A 147 -17.58 0.68 -17.78
C ILE A 147 -18.09 0.75 -19.21
N ASP A 148 -17.53 1.63 -20.03
CA ASP A 148 -17.85 1.75 -21.46
C ASP A 148 -17.53 0.46 -22.24
N TRP A 149 -16.42 -0.21 -21.89
CA TRP A 149 -16.10 -1.51 -22.45
C TRP A 149 -17.16 -2.56 -22.08
N GLY A 150 -17.57 -2.59 -20.81
CA GLY A 150 -18.63 -3.49 -20.32
C GLY A 150 -19.94 -3.30 -21.10
N GLN A 151 -20.37 -2.06 -21.30
CA GLN A 151 -21.60 -1.75 -22.07
C GLN A 151 -21.52 -2.24 -23.51
N ARG A 152 -20.37 -2.05 -24.18
CA ARG A 152 -20.16 -2.48 -25.58
C ARG A 152 -20.10 -3.99 -25.73
N ASN A 153 -19.73 -4.73 -24.69
CA ASN A 153 -19.59 -6.19 -24.71
C ASN A 153 -20.71 -6.94 -23.99
N ASP A 154 -21.84 -6.25 -23.67
CA ASP A 154 -23.00 -6.79 -22.93
C ASP A 154 -22.61 -7.36 -21.55
N VAL A 155 -21.56 -6.79 -20.94
CA VAL A 155 -21.12 -7.08 -19.59
C VAL A 155 -21.63 -5.99 -18.67
N LYS A 156 -22.66 -6.31 -17.88
CA LYS A 156 -23.22 -5.39 -16.91
C LYS A 156 -22.44 -5.51 -15.59
N THR A 157 -21.88 -4.38 -15.17
CA THR A 157 -21.17 -4.26 -13.90
C THR A 157 -22.12 -3.88 -12.77
N ASP A 158 -22.04 -4.58 -11.64
CA ASP A 158 -22.75 -4.22 -10.41
C ASP A 158 -21.95 -3.21 -9.59
N THR A 159 -20.66 -3.48 -9.37
CA THR A 159 -19.77 -2.59 -8.66
C THR A 159 -18.42 -2.50 -9.37
N VAL A 160 -17.82 -1.31 -9.31
CA VAL A 160 -16.45 -1.05 -9.76
C VAL A 160 -15.80 -0.15 -8.71
N ASP A 161 -14.89 -0.71 -7.93
CA ASP A 161 -14.26 -0.03 -6.82
C ASP A 161 -12.73 -0.12 -6.90
N GLN A 162 -12.05 0.98 -6.60
CA GLN A 162 -10.60 0.93 -6.42
C GLN A 162 -10.28 0.07 -5.20
N TYR A 163 -9.43 -0.93 -5.39
CA TYR A 163 -8.92 -1.77 -4.32
C TYR A 163 -7.58 -1.27 -3.83
N LEU A 164 -7.48 -1.05 -2.53
CA LEU A 164 -6.22 -0.68 -1.89
C LEU A 164 -5.58 -1.93 -1.27
N PRO A 165 -4.57 -2.53 -1.92
CA PRO A 165 -3.86 -3.69 -1.37
C PRO A 165 -3.29 -3.42 0.02
N ALA A 166 -3.34 -4.42 0.90
CA ALA A 166 -2.70 -4.34 2.21
C ALA A 166 -1.19 -4.14 2.07
N PHE A 167 -0.57 -3.39 3.00
CA PHE A 167 0.87 -3.11 2.92
C PHE A 167 1.75 -4.35 3.04
N ASP A 168 1.27 -5.40 3.73
CA ASP A 168 1.96 -6.69 3.77
C ASP A 168 2.14 -7.27 2.35
N ASP A 169 1.09 -7.24 1.52
CA ASP A 169 1.14 -7.71 0.14
C ASP A 169 1.98 -6.79 -0.75
N VAL A 170 1.88 -5.47 -0.55
CA VAL A 170 2.68 -4.46 -1.24
C VAL A 170 4.16 -4.70 -0.99
N PHE A 171 4.56 -4.86 0.28
CA PHE A 171 5.93 -5.10 0.68
C PHE A 171 6.48 -6.39 0.07
N VAL A 172 5.75 -7.51 0.19
CA VAL A 172 6.14 -8.80 -0.42
C VAL A 172 6.30 -8.66 -1.93
N SER A 173 5.40 -7.94 -2.60
CA SER A 173 5.49 -7.74 -4.05
C SER A 173 6.72 -6.93 -4.45
N LEU A 174 7.06 -5.86 -3.72
CA LEU A 174 8.26 -5.05 -3.97
C LEU A 174 9.55 -5.85 -3.78
N ILE A 175 9.64 -6.65 -2.72
CA ILE A 175 10.82 -7.51 -2.46
C ILE A 175 10.99 -8.55 -3.58
N ARG A 176 9.93 -9.24 -3.99
CA ARG A 176 9.99 -10.24 -5.08
C ARG A 176 10.43 -9.64 -6.40
N ARG A 177 10.00 -8.42 -6.71
CA ARG A 177 10.44 -7.72 -7.93
C ARG A 177 11.94 -7.42 -7.92
N GLU A 178 12.47 -7.00 -6.78
CA GLU A 178 13.91 -6.75 -6.62
C GLU A 178 14.73 -8.07 -6.76
N GLU A 179 14.26 -9.15 -6.14
CA GLU A 179 14.90 -10.46 -6.24
C GLU A 179 14.86 -11.01 -7.68
N GLY A 180 13.74 -10.85 -8.37
CA GLY A 180 13.60 -11.23 -9.78
C GLY A 180 14.52 -10.44 -10.71
N ALA A 181 14.68 -9.15 -10.46
CA ALA A 181 15.60 -8.29 -11.21
C ALA A 181 17.07 -8.68 -11.01
N ARG A 182 17.44 -9.14 -9.81
CA ARG A 182 18.81 -9.65 -9.51
C ARG A 182 19.11 -10.95 -10.21
N ASN A 183 18.18 -11.91 -10.16
CA ASN A 183 18.37 -13.23 -10.76
C ASN A 183 18.35 -13.19 -12.30
N GLY A 184 17.70 -12.18 -12.92
CA GLY A 184 17.70 -11.98 -14.37
C GLY A 184 18.95 -11.28 -14.90
N GLY A 185 19.71 -10.56 -14.07
CA GLY A 185 20.94 -9.86 -14.45
C GLY A 185 22.23 -10.69 -14.29
N GLU A 186 22.18 -11.88 -13.70
CA GLU A 186 23.34 -12.78 -13.57
C GLU A 186 23.50 -13.77 -14.73
N ASN A 187 22.62 -13.73 -15.74
CA ASN A 187 22.62 -14.65 -16.89
C ASN A 187 22.92 -13.96 -18.25
N GLU A 188 23.49 -12.73 -18.23
CA GLU A 188 24.02 -12.10 -19.46
C GLU A 188 25.54 -12.00 -19.46
#